data_41ba227fb2ec9b00c85d26ff4ecbabbd
#
_entry.id   41ba227fb2ec9b00c85d26ff4ecbabbd
#
_cell.length_a   1.000
_cell.length_b   1.000
_cell.length_c   1.000
_cell.angle_alpha   90.00
_cell.angle_beta   90.00
_cell.angle_gamma   90.00
#
_symmetry.space_group_name_H-M   'P 1'
#
loop_
_entity.id
_entity.type
_entity.pdbx_description
1 polymer ?
#
loop_
_entity_poly.entity_id
_entity_poly.type
_entity_poly.pdbx_seq_one_letter_code
_entity_poly.pdbx_strand_id
1 'polypeptide(L)'
;MVNKPKAKGTAAETRVVNFLLANEISARRVVLKGNHDQGDIHFETARLHGMLEVKAGRQTQRVSRGTKEDWLKQTRVEGINADLVPYLVIAKHGSSVKDYEVWSSGGFEFFYLDEFVEWISTREEYE
;
A
#
# COMPACT_ATOMS: atom_id res chain seq x y z
N MET A 1 -15.53 12.51 -19.69
CA MET A 1 -15.47 13.01 -18.31
C MET A 1 -14.23 12.49 -17.62
N VAL A 2 -13.50 13.37 -17.00
CA VAL A 2 -12.26 12.98 -16.33
C VAL A 2 -12.57 12.36 -14.97
N ASN A 3 -12.04 11.19 -14.75
CA ASN A 3 -12.16 10.50 -13.46
C ASN A 3 -10.97 10.85 -12.58
N LYS A 4 -10.97 12.09 -12.06
CA LYS A 4 -9.84 12.62 -11.29
C LYS A 4 -9.43 11.77 -10.08
N PRO A 5 -10.37 11.28 -9.23
CA PRO A 5 -9.97 10.44 -8.10
C PRO A 5 -9.27 9.16 -8.53
N LYS A 6 -9.74 8.54 -9.62
CA LYS A 6 -9.12 7.33 -10.16
C LYS A 6 -7.72 7.63 -10.72
N ALA A 7 -7.57 8.76 -11.42
CA ALA A 7 -6.28 9.16 -11.96
C ALA A 7 -5.26 9.42 -10.86
N LYS A 8 -5.67 10.08 -9.77
CA LYS A 8 -4.79 10.32 -8.61
C LYS A 8 -4.38 9.03 -7.92
N GLY A 9 -5.32 8.10 -7.76
CA GLY A 9 -5.04 6.80 -7.18
C GLY A 9 -4.03 6.04 -8.02
N THR A 10 -4.23 6.01 -9.34
CA THR A 10 -3.33 5.34 -10.27
C THR A 10 -1.92 5.94 -10.21
N ALA A 11 -1.81 7.27 -10.14
CA ALA A 11 -0.52 7.93 -10.06
C ALA A 11 0.24 7.56 -8.78
N ALA A 12 -0.47 7.53 -7.64
CA ALA A 12 0.13 7.14 -6.36
C ALA A 12 0.59 5.68 -6.39
N GLU A 13 -0.25 4.79 -6.91
CA GLU A 13 0.11 3.37 -7.05
C GLU A 13 1.37 3.20 -7.90
N THR A 14 1.45 3.91 -9.01
CA THR A 14 2.62 3.86 -9.89
C THR A 14 3.88 4.33 -9.16
N ARG A 15 3.78 5.43 -8.40
CA ARG A 15 4.92 5.92 -7.62
C ARG A 15 5.40 4.90 -6.61
N VAL A 16 4.46 4.24 -5.93
CA VAL A 16 4.81 3.21 -4.93
C VAL A 16 5.48 2.02 -5.60
N VAL A 17 4.91 1.51 -6.69
CA VAL A 17 5.50 0.38 -7.42
C VAL A 17 6.92 0.74 -7.89
N ASN A 18 7.09 1.92 -8.48
CA ASN A 18 8.40 2.34 -8.95
C ASN A 18 9.42 2.46 -7.82
N PHE A 19 8.97 2.93 -6.66
CA PHE A 19 9.83 3.01 -5.47
C PHE A 19 10.28 1.63 -5.00
N LEU A 20 9.35 0.67 -4.98
CA LEU A 20 9.67 -0.71 -4.61
C LEU A 20 10.65 -1.33 -5.60
N LEU A 21 10.37 -1.18 -6.89
CA LEU A 21 11.26 -1.71 -7.94
C LEU A 21 12.65 -1.09 -7.88
N ALA A 22 12.73 0.21 -7.62
CA ALA A 22 14.02 0.91 -7.50
C ALA A 22 14.84 0.39 -6.30
N ASN A 23 14.16 -0.21 -5.33
CA ASN A 23 14.80 -0.82 -4.16
C ASN A 23 14.90 -2.34 -4.29
N GLU A 24 14.82 -2.84 -5.53
CA GLU A 24 14.99 -4.26 -5.86
C GLU A 24 13.93 -5.18 -5.23
N ILE A 25 12.74 -4.64 -5.00
CA ILE A 25 11.62 -5.44 -4.52
C ILE A 25 10.66 -5.68 -5.68
N SER A 26 10.35 -6.94 -5.94
CA SER A 26 9.39 -7.34 -6.97
C SER A 26 8.01 -6.79 -6.59
N ALA A 27 7.41 -6.02 -7.48
CA ALA A 27 6.11 -5.40 -7.22
C ALA A 27 5.37 -5.13 -8.52
N ARG A 28 4.05 -5.18 -8.45
CA ARG A 28 3.20 -4.89 -9.61
C ARG A 28 1.86 -4.35 -9.17
N ARG A 29 1.25 -3.55 -10.03
CA ARG A 29 -0.13 -3.15 -9.85
C ARG A 29 -1.05 -4.30 -10.19
N VAL A 30 -2.15 -4.41 -9.46
CA VAL A 30 -3.13 -5.46 -9.65
C VAL A 30 -4.34 -4.89 -10.38
N VAL A 31 -4.76 -5.59 -11.43
CA VAL A 31 -5.97 -5.23 -12.17
C VAL A 31 -7.14 -5.98 -11.54
N LEU A 32 -8.17 -5.24 -11.12
CA LEU A 32 -9.37 -5.84 -10.57
C LEU A 32 -10.05 -6.71 -11.61
N LYS A 33 -10.30 -7.97 -11.25
CA LYS A 33 -11.05 -8.91 -12.07
C LYS A 33 -12.23 -9.44 -11.27
N GLY A 34 -13.44 -9.25 -11.80
CA GLY A 34 -14.65 -9.68 -11.13
C GLY A 34 -14.95 -8.84 -9.90
N ASN A 35 -15.51 -9.47 -8.87
CA ASN A 35 -16.00 -8.78 -7.68
C ASN A 35 -15.08 -8.90 -6.46
N HIS A 36 -13.95 -9.59 -6.60
CA HIS A 36 -13.04 -9.82 -5.48
C HIS A 36 -11.84 -8.89 -5.58
N ASP A 37 -11.89 -7.83 -4.78
CA ASP A 37 -10.78 -6.90 -4.68
C ASP A 37 -9.63 -7.56 -3.92
N GLN A 38 -8.44 -7.56 -4.52
CA GLN A 38 -7.24 -8.17 -3.98
C GLN A 38 -6.18 -7.12 -3.67
N GLY A 39 -6.59 -5.85 -3.53
CA GLY A 39 -5.69 -4.74 -3.28
C GLY A 39 -5.16 -4.10 -4.56
N ASP A 40 -4.36 -3.08 -4.39
CA ASP A 40 -3.86 -2.27 -5.50
C ASP A 40 -2.50 -2.73 -6.01
N ILE A 41 -1.65 -3.21 -5.13
CA ILE A 41 -0.27 -3.61 -5.44
C ILE A 41 0.03 -4.93 -4.74
N HIS A 42 0.68 -5.84 -5.46
CA HIS A 42 1.26 -7.04 -4.84
C HIS A 42 2.77 -6.91 -4.90
N PHE A 43 3.45 -7.28 -3.82
CA PHE A 43 4.90 -7.28 -3.74
C PHE A 43 5.41 -8.56 -3.12
N GLU A 44 6.67 -8.84 -3.39
CA GLU A 44 7.27 -10.08 -2.91
C GLU A 44 8.73 -9.86 -2.55
N THR A 45 9.11 -10.34 -1.37
CA THR A 45 10.51 -10.52 -0.99
C THR A 45 10.72 -12.01 -0.73
N ALA A 46 11.95 -12.43 -0.43
CA ALA A 46 12.22 -13.83 -0.19
C ALA A 46 11.39 -14.43 0.94
N ARG A 47 10.94 -13.62 1.90
CA ARG A 47 10.23 -14.07 3.09
C ARG A 47 8.84 -13.50 3.27
N LEU A 48 8.44 -12.58 2.42
CA LEU A 48 7.17 -11.88 2.60
C LEU A 48 6.48 -11.69 1.26
N HIS A 49 5.25 -12.20 1.18
CA HIS A 49 4.34 -11.93 0.06
C HIS A 49 3.24 -11.04 0.59
N GLY A 50 3.19 -9.82 0.12
CA GLY A 50 2.27 -8.83 0.66
C GLY A 50 1.45 -8.11 -0.38
N MET A 51 0.40 -7.44 0.09
CA MET A 51 -0.39 -6.55 -0.73
C MET A 51 -0.51 -5.18 -0.08
N LEU A 52 -0.59 -4.17 -0.92
CA LEU A 52 -0.80 -2.81 -0.49
C LEU A 52 -2.12 -2.30 -1.05
N GLU A 53 -2.91 -1.69 -0.17
CA GLU A 53 -4.06 -0.88 -0.57
C GLU A 53 -3.62 0.57 -0.46
N VAL A 54 -3.77 1.36 -1.53
CA VAL A 54 -3.25 2.72 -1.57
C VAL A 54 -4.40 3.72 -1.56
N LYS A 55 -4.39 4.62 -0.59
CA LYS A 55 -5.31 5.74 -0.50
C LYS A 55 -4.55 7.03 -0.79
N ALA A 56 -5.08 7.85 -1.68
CA ALA A 56 -4.41 9.05 -2.18
C ALA A 56 -5.39 10.21 -2.34
N GLY A 57 -4.86 11.36 -2.71
CA GLY A 57 -5.63 12.56 -2.98
C GLY A 57 -5.88 13.38 -1.72
N ARG A 58 -6.74 14.39 -1.84
CA ARG A 58 -7.00 15.33 -0.75
C ARG A 58 -7.61 14.68 0.48
N GLN A 59 -8.29 13.56 0.32
CA GLN A 59 -8.85 12.82 1.45
C GLN A 59 -7.77 12.40 2.46
N THR A 60 -6.50 12.36 2.04
CA THR A 60 -5.40 11.95 2.91
C THR A 60 -4.81 13.09 3.75
N GLN A 61 -5.24 14.34 3.53
CA GLN A 61 -4.73 15.47 4.30
C GLN A 61 -5.19 15.42 5.76
N ARG A 62 -6.43 15.00 5.97
CA ARG A 62 -6.99 14.82 7.30
C ARG A 62 -7.78 13.53 7.33
N VAL A 63 -7.20 12.53 7.95
CA VAL A 63 -7.84 11.21 8.03
C VAL A 63 -8.36 11.04 9.45
N SER A 64 -9.68 10.93 9.60
CA SER A 64 -10.26 10.64 10.91
C SER A 64 -9.94 9.21 11.31
N ARG A 65 -10.03 8.94 12.62
CA ARG A 65 -9.85 7.59 13.14
C ARG A 65 -10.82 6.60 12.48
N GLY A 66 -12.10 7.00 12.37
CA GLY A 66 -13.11 6.14 11.76
C GLY A 66 -12.83 5.82 10.31
N THR A 67 -12.43 6.81 9.53
CA THR A 67 -12.07 6.60 8.12
C THR A 67 -10.88 5.64 8.01
N LYS A 68 -9.84 5.83 8.82
CA LYS A 68 -8.69 4.94 8.80
C LYS A 68 -9.08 3.51 9.17
N GLU A 69 -9.94 3.34 10.15
CA GLU A 69 -10.42 2.02 10.55
C GLU A 69 -11.20 1.34 9.42
N ASP A 70 -12.02 2.10 8.70
CA ASP A 70 -12.75 1.57 7.54
C ASP A 70 -11.78 1.12 6.44
N TRP A 71 -10.77 1.91 6.17
CA TRP A 71 -9.73 1.56 5.19
C TRP A 71 -8.97 0.30 5.61
N LEU A 72 -8.66 0.17 6.89
CA LEU A 72 -7.96 -1.02 7.41
C LEU A 72 -8.82 -2.26 7.31
N LYS A 73 -10.13 -2.14 7.59
CA LYS A 73 -11.07 -3.27 7.40
C LYS A 73 -11.10 -3.71 5.95
N GLN A 74 -11.21 -2.76 5.02
CA GLN A 74 -11.17 -3.05 3.59
C GLN A 74 -9.87 -3.77 3.22
N THR A 75 -8.75 -3.25 3.71
CA THR A 75 -7.42 -3.80 3.45
C THR A 75 -7.31 -5.25 3.91
N ARG A 76 -7.86 -5.56 5.09
CA ARG A 76 -7.84 -6.94 5.62
C ARG A 76 -8.64 -7.88 4.74
N VAL A 77 -9.82 -7.47 4.27
CA VAL A 77 -10.65 -8.28 3.38
C VAL A 77 -9.91 -8.55 2.08
N GLU A 78 -9.28 -7.54 1.52
CA GLU A 78 -8.51 -7.68 0.28
C GLU A 78 -7.32 -8.63 0.46
N GLY A 79 -6.66 -8.57 1.60
CA GLY A 79 -5.58 -9.48 1.94
C GLY A 79 -6.05 -10.93 2.01
N ILE A 80 -7.22 -11.15 2.60
CA ILE A 80 -7.82 -12.49 2.63
C ILE A 80 -8.13 -12.96 1.21
N ASN A 81 -8.73 -12.11 0.38
CA ASN A 81 -9.05 -12.45 -1.00
C ASN A 81 -7.80 -12.80 -1.82
N ALA A 82 -6.70 -12.12 -1.55
CA ALA A 82 -5.45 -12.33 -2.27
C ALA A 82 -4.57 -13.42 -1.65
N ASP A 83 -4.87 -13.83 -0.44
CA ASP A 83 -4.02 -14.73 0.37
C ASP A 83 -2.62 -14.14 0.56
N LEU A 84 -2.58 -12.85 0.90
CA LEU A 84 -1.35 -12.09 1.09
C LEU A 84 -1.43 -11.27 2.38
N VAL A 85 -0.27 -10.90 2.92
CA VAL A 85 -0.20 -10.05 4.11
C VAL A 85 -0.58 -8.63 3.73
N PRO A 86 -1.64 -8.07 4.35
CA PRO A 86 -2.16 -6.76 3.94
C PRO A 86 -1.51 -5.58 4.66
N TYR A 87 -1.29 -4.52 3.90
CA TYR A 87 -0.84 -3.22 4.44
C TYR A 87 -1.61 -2.10 3.76
N LEU A 88 -1.92 -1.07 4.53
CA LEU A 88 -2.56 0.14 4.02
C LEU A 88 -1.50 1.20 3.79
N VAL A 89 -1.44 1.74 2.58
CA VAL A 89 -0.57 2.88 2.26
C VAL A 89 -1.43 4.13 2.18
N ILE A 90 -1.09 5.13 2.98
CA ILE A 90 -1.70 6.45 2.88
C ILE A 90 -0.68 7.34 2.17
N ALA A 91 -0.95 7.60 0.90
CA ALA A 91 -0.11 8.45 0.05
C ALA A 91 -0.47 9.90 0.36
N LYS A 92 0.05 10.40 1.47
CA LYS A 92 -0.35 11.68 2.03
C LYS A 92 -0.14 12.81 1.03
N HIS A 93 -1.22 13.55 0.77
CA HIS A 93 -1.21 14.63 -0.20
C HIS A 93 -0.10 15.63 0.10
N GLY A 94 0.72 15.91 -0.90
CA GLY A 94 1.83 16.85 -0.77
C GLY A 94 3.15 16.24 -0.31
N SER A 95 3.16 15.00 0.17
CA SER A 95 4.41 14.38 0.60
C SER A 95 5.08 13.63 -0.56
N SER A 96 6.39 13.41 -0.43
CA SER A 96 7.11 12.59 -1.39
C SER A 96 6.82 11.12 -1.13
N VAL A 97 7.05 10.27 -2.13
CA VAL A 97 6.72 8.84 -2.05
C VAL A 97 7.40 8.15 -0.86
N LYS A 98 8.63 8.50 -0.55
CA LYS A 98 9.35 7.88 0.57
C LYS A 98 8.69 8.14 1.92
N ASP A 99 7.88 9.19 2.01
CA ASP A 99 7.21 9.61 3.25
C ASP A 99 5.75 9.17 3.30
N TYR A 100 5.29 8.36 2.37
CA TYR A 100 3.96 7.77 2.45
C TYR A 100 3.90 6.86 3.68
N GLU A 101 2.76 6.85 4.36
CA GLU A 101 2.58 6.03 5.56
C GLU A 101 2.15 4.62 5.18
N VAL A 102 2.79 3.63 5.76
CA VAL A 102 2.43 2.22 5.58
C VAL A 102 1.97 1.65 6.91
N TRP A 103 0.70 1.30 6.98
CA TRP A 103 0.06 0.80 8.20
C TRP A 103 -0.15 -0.69 8.12
N SER A 104 0.21 -1.40 9.19
CA SER A 104 -0.15 -2.81 9.33
C SER A 104 -1.66 -2.92 9.54
N SER A 105 -2.22 -4.10 9.28
CA SER A 105 -3.67 -4.31 9.38
C SER A 105 -4.21 -4.14 10.80
N GLY A 106 -3.35 -4.23 11.82
CA GLY A 106 -3.74 -3.97 13.21
C GLY A 106 -3.96 -2.49 13.51
N GLY A 107 -3.36 -1.60 12.72
CA GLY A 107 -3.60 -0.17 12.82
C GLY A 107 -2.96 0.55 13.99
N PHE A 108 -2.03 -0.10 14.70
CA PHE A 108 -1.38 0.49 15.87
C PHE A 108 -0.08 1.21 15.55
N GLU A 109 0.58 0.81 14.48
CA GLU A 109 1.88 1.34 14.10
C GLU A 109 1.94 1.57 12.60
N PHE A 110 2.76 2.52 12.19
CA PHE A 110 3.05 2.71 10.78
C PHE A 110 4.53 2.96 10.58
N PHE A 111 4.99 2.68 9.36
CA PHE A 111 6.31 3.06 8.87
C PHE A 111 6.13 4.10 7.77
N TYR A 112 7.11 4.94 7.57
CA TYR A 112 7.22 5.63 6.29
C TYR A 112 7.68 4.61 5.24
N LEU A 113 7.34 4.84 3.98
CA LEU A 113 7.59 3.84 2.94
C LEU A 113 9.07 3.47 2.83
N ASP A 114 9.99 4.41 2.98
CA ASP A 114 11.42 4.10 2.97
C ASP A 114 11.81 3.19 4.13
N GLU A 115 11.25 3.41 5.31
CA GLU A 115 11.47 2.55 6.47
C GLU A 115 10.88 1.16 6.25
N PHE A 116 9.69 1.11 5.67
CA PHE A 116 9.02 -0.15 5.35
C PHE A 116 9.86 -1.00 4.39
N VAL A 117 10.38 -0.36 3.33
CA VAL A 117 11.24 -1.03 2.36
C VAL A 117 12.48 -1.60 3.03
N GLU A 118 13.11 -0.82 3.90
CA GLU A 118 14.29 -1.28 4.64
C GLU A 118 13.93 -2.49 5.50
N TRP A 119 12.80 -2.42 6.21
CA TRP A 119 12.37 -3.49 7.09
C TRP A 119 12.11 -4.80 6.34
N ILE A 120 11.37 -4.77 5.23
CA ILE A 120 11.06 -5.99 4.48
C ILE A 120 12.29 -6.56 3.77
N SER A 121 13.25 -5.71 3.42
CA SER A 121 14.51 -6.13 2.80
C SER A 121 15.45 -6.73 3.82
N THR A 122 15.58 -6.11 4.99
CA THR A 122 16.48 -6.54 6.06
C THR A 122 16.12 -7.92 6.60
N ARG A 123 14.82 -8.26 6.62
CA ARG A 123 14.39 -9.57 7.12
C ARG A 123 15.03 -10.73 6.38
N GLU A 124 15.45 -10.52 5.16
CA GLU A 124 16.09 -11.56 4.37
C GLU A 124 17.49 -11.91 4.89
N GLU A 125 18.12 -10.99 5.58
CA GLU A 125 19.49 -11.16 6.08
C GLU A 125 19.59 -12.06 7.31
N TYR A 126 18.47 -12.38 7.92
CA TYR A 126 18.44 -13.15 9.17
C TYR A 126 18.07 -14.62 8.96
N GLU A 127 18.31 -15.11 7.80
CA GLU A 127 18.04 -16.49 7.41
C GLU A 127 19.01 -17.47 8.10
#